data_c80ec2765e065ccc92432f1327d528e6
#
_entry.id   c80ec2765e065ccc92432f1327d528e6
#
_cell.length_a   1.000
_cell.length_b   1.000
_cell.length_c   1.000
_cell.angle_alpha   90.00
_cell.angle_beta   90.00
_cell.angle_gamma   90.00
#
_symmetry.space_group_name_H-M   'P 1'
#
loop_
_entity.id
_entity.type
_entity.pdbx_description
1 polymer ?
#
loop_
_entity_poly.entity_id
_entity_poly.type
_entity_poly.pdbx_seq_one_letter_code
_entity_poly.pdbx_strand_id
1 'polypeptide(L)'
;MSGRSRVIESAVLVAAGIGLALWIAARAGKTPLDREQARQLKNPVALNEQTLRAARITYLEKCANCHGETGKGDGPEAMMYDPAPADLRRAHVRQMTDGEVFYQISEGRKPMPPFKDQLTEEQRWQLVHYVRAFAVAPDPSR
;
A
#
# COMPACT_ATOMS: atom_id res chain seq x y z
N MET A 1 -27.61 31.16 -49.69
CA MET A 1 -27.14 29.79 -49.40
C MET A 1 -25.90 29.87 -48.54
N SER A 2 -25.98 30.34 -47.31
CA SER A 2 -24.75 30.56 -46.48
C SER A 2 -24.92 30.25 -44.97
N GLY A 3 -25.95 29.50 -44.59
CA GLY A 3 -26.23 29.26 -43.18
C GLY A 3 -25.84 27.89 -42.65
N ARG A 4 -25.52 26.90 -43.50
CA ARG A 4 -25.27 25.51 -43.07
C ARG A 4 -23.82 25.21 -42.68
N SER A 5 -22.86 25.97 -43.17
CA SER A 5 -21.43 25.71 -42.96
C SER A 5 -20.95 26.07 -41.54
N ARG A 6 -21.47 27.16 -40.95
CA ARG A 6 -21.01 27.65 -39.64
C ARG A 6 -21.45 26.79 -38.44
N VAL A 7 -22.60 26.12 -38.58
CA VAL A 7 -23.14 25.27 -37.48
C VAL A 7 -22.34 23.97 -37.37
N ILE A 8 -21.87 23.44 -38.49
CA ILE A 8 -21.08 22.19 -38.52
C ILE A 8 -19.68 22.42 -37.92
N GLU A 9 -19.04 23.54 -38.22
CA GLU A 9 -17.72 23.88 -37.69
C GLU A 9 -17.75 24.08 -36.17
N SER A 10 -18.78 24.72 -35.64
CA SER A 10 -18.93 24.90 -34.17
C SER A 10 -19.18 23.59 -33.45
N ALA A 11 -19.96 22.67 -34.02
CA ALA A 11 -20.23 21.36 -33.43
C ALA A 11 -18.97 20.46 -33.40
N VAL A 12 -18.15 20.53 -34.44
CA VAL A 12 -16.89 19.75 -34.50
C VAL A 12 -15.87 20.25 -33.49
N LEU A 13 -15.76 21.57 -33.28
CA LEU A 13 -14.84 22.13 -32.30
C LEU A 13 -15.24 21.80 -30.84
N VAL A 14 -16.55 21.81 -30.54
CA VAL A 14 -17.05 21.43 -29.22
C VAL A 14 -16.83 19.95 -28.95
N ALA A 15 -17.08 19.07 -29.90
CA ALA A 15 -16.86 17.65 -29.78
C ALA A 15 -15.37 17.30 -29.58
N ALA A 16 -14.47 17.97 -30.30
CA ALA A 16 -13.03 17.82 -30.16
C ALA A 16 -12.53 18.31 -28.80
N GLY A 17 -13.06 19.40 -28.27
CA GLY A 17 -12.73 19.92 -26.94
C GLY A 17 -13.15 19.00 -25.82
N ILE A 18 -14.35 18.41 -25.89
CA ILE A 18 -14.84 17.44 -24.88
C ILE A 18 -14.02 16.16 -24.94
N GLY A 19 -13.68 15.67 -26.12
CA GLY A 19 -12.86 14.47 -26.28
C GLY A 19 -11.45 14.65 -25.68
N LEU A 20 -10.82 15.80 -25.88
CA LEU A 20 -9.52 16.14 -25.34
C LEU A 20 -9.56 16.26 -23.80
N ALA A 21 -10.59 16.90 -23.25
CA ALA A 21 -10.76 17.03 -21.79
C ALA A 21 -10.98 15.68 -21.10
N LEU A 22 -11.78 14.80 -21.70
CA LEU A 22 -11.98 13.42 -21.20
C LEU A 22 -10.71 12.59 -21.31
N TRP A 23 -9.91 12.77 -22.35
CA TRP A 23 -8.65 12.05 -22.53
C TRP A 23 -7.57 12.51 -21.54
N ILE A 24 -7.51 13.81 -21.21
CA ILE A 24 -6.61 14.36 -20.17
C ILE A 24 -7.03 13.88 -18.79
N ALA A 25 -8.33 13.84 -18.48
CA ALA A 25 -8.84 13.33 -17.22
C ALA A 25 -8.54 11.83 -17.02
N ALA A 26 -8.63 11.02 -18.09
CA ALA A 26 -8.31 9.60 -18.04
C ALA A 26 -6.81 9.33 -17.86
N ARG A 27 -5.94 10.28 -18.16
CA ARG A 27 -4.49 10.22 -17.97
C ARG A 27 -3.99 10.87 -16.68
N ALA A 28 -4.86 11.42 -15.86
CA ALA A 28 -4.52 11.80 -14.51
C ALA A 28 -4.15 10.50 -13.73
N GLY A 29 -2.92 10.05 -13.93
CA GLY A 29 -2.35 8.91 -13.18
C GLY A 29 -2.55 9.18 -11.70
N LYS A 30 -2.91 8.16 -10.93
CA LYS A 30 -3.01 8.28 -9.46
C LYS A 30 -1.75 8.98 -8.97
N THR A 31 -1.91 10.15 -8.38
CA THR A 31 -0.81 10.85 -7.70
C THR A 31 -0.15 9.84 -6.75
N PRO A 32 1.18 9.74 -6.71
CA PRO A 32 1.82 8.85 -5.76
C PRO A 32 1.25 9.11 -4.37
N LEU A 33 0.82 8.06 -3.69
CA LEU A 33 0.28 8.15 -2.34
C LEU A 33 1.38 8.72 -1.44
N ASP A 34 1.13 9.85 -0.79
CA ASP A 34 2.03 10.35 0.23
C ASP A 34 1.65 9.78 1.63
N ARG A 35 2.56 9.96 2.60
CA ARG A 35 2.37 9.40 3.93
C ARG A 35 1.19 10.03 4.68
N GLU A 36 0.92 11.31 4.50
CA GLU A 36 -0.18 11.99 5.19
C GLU A 36 -1.53 11.54 4.63
N GLN A 37 -1.64 11.40 3.32
CA GLN A 37 -2.82 10.81 2.68
C GLN A 37 -3.02 9.36 3.14
N ALA A 38 -1.94 8.60 3.26
CA ALA A 38 -1.99 7.22 3.74
C ALA A 38 -2.56 7.11 5.15
N ARG A 39 -2.28 8.03 6.07
CA ARG A 39 -2.82 8.04 7.43
C ARG A 39 -4.34 7.99 7.49
N GLN A 40 -5.02 8.56 6.49
CA GLN A 40 -6.47 8.62 6.43
C GLN A 40 -7.10 7.34 5.86
N LEU A 41 -6.30 6.47 5.25
CA LEU A 41 -6.81 5.24 4.65
C LEU A 41 -7.24 4.25 5.72
N LYS A 42 -8.37 3.61 5.45
CA LYS A 42 -8.86 2.46 6.21
C LYS A 42 -8.59 1.19 5.43
N ASN A 43 -8.29 0.11 6.13
CA ASN A 43 -8.09 -1.18 5.47
C ASN A 43 -9.42 -1.64 4.83
N PRO A 44 -9.47 -1.78 3.49
CA PRO A 44 -10.69 -2.21 2.80
C PRO A 44 -10.89 -3.74 2.84
N VAL A 45 -9.87 -4.49 3.25
CA VAL A 45 -9.92 -5.96 3.29
C VAL A 45 -10.50 -6.40 4.63
N ALA A 46 -11.49 -7.29 4.59
CA ALA A 46 -12.11 -7.82 5.80
C ALA A 46 -11.12 -8.69 6.59
N LEU A 47 -11.07 -8.49 7.91
CA LEU A 47 -10.32 -9.36 8.80
C LEU A 47 -11.10 -10.68 9.03
N ASN A 48 -10.54 -11.78 8.58
CA ASN A 48 -11.05 -13.13 8.79
C ASN A 48 -9.90 -14.14 8.72
N GLU A 49 -10.20 -15.41 9.03
CA GLU A 49 -9.16 -16.45 9.01
C GLU A 49 -8.52 -16.67 7.64
N GLN A 50 -9.30 -16.58 6.55
CA GLN A 50 -8.78 -16.76 5.19
C GLN A 50 -7.77 -15.64 4.87
N THR A 51 -8.11 -14.40 5.20
CA THR A 51 -7.23 -13.22 5.05
C THR A 51 -5.94 -13.41 5.84
N LEU A 52 -6.03 -13.84 7.10
CA LEU A 52 -4.84 -14.07 7.94
C LEU A 52 -3.97 -15.22 7.43
N ARG A 53 -4.57 -16.30 6.93
CA ARG A 53 -3.81 -17.42 6.33
C ARG A 53 -3.06 -16.97 5.06
N ALA A 54 -3.72 -16.23 4.17
CA ALA A 54 -3.08 -15.70 2.97
C ALA A 54 -1.94 -14.72 3.32
N ALA A 55 -2.19 -13.81 4.25
CA ALA A 55 -1.20 -12.87 4.73
C ALA A 55 0.02 -13.56 5.39
N ARG A 56 -0.21 -14.63 6.15
CA ARG A 56 0.87 -15.41 6.75
C ARG A 56 1.80 -16.01 5.70
N ILE A 57 1.25 -16.57 4.63
CA ILE A 57 2.06 -17.14 3.53
C ILE A 57 2.94 -16.04 2.94
N THR A 58 2.33 -14.91 2.55
CA THR A 58 3.05 -13.77 1.97
C THR A 58 4.11 -13.22 2.95
N TYR A 59 3.79 -13.15 4.23
CA TYR A 59 4.72 -12.68 5.27
C TYR A 59 5.95 -13.59 5.40
N LEU A 60 5.75 -14.89 5.46
CA LEU A 60 6.86 -15.85 5.56
C LEU A 60 7.78 -15.80 4.35
N GLU A 61 7.24 -15.61 3.16
CA GLU A 61 8.00 -15.53 1.91
C GLU A 61 8.78 -14.22 1.72
N LYS A 62 8.21 -13.10 2.17
CA LYS A 62 8.69 -11.75 1.80
C LYS A 62 9.23 -10.93 2.97
N CYS A 63 8.87 -11.25 4.19
CA CYS A 63 9.12 -10.38 5.33
C CYS A 63 9.94 -11.08 6.43
N ALA A 64 9.71 -12.38 6.65
CA ALA A 64 10.25 -13.10 7.78
C ALA A 64 11.79 -13.20 7.79
N ASN A 65 12.45 -13.20 6.62
CA ASN A 65 13.90 -13.20 6.53
C ASN A 65 14.56 -12.03 7.29
N CYS A 66 13.89 -10.87 7.29
CA CYS A 66 14.35 -9.70 8.04
C CYS A 66 13.62 -9.55 9.37
N HIS A 67 12.27 -9.61 9.36
CA HIS A 67 11.46 -9.31 10.54
C HIS A 67 11.29 -10.48 11.51
N GLY A 68 11.74 -11.68 11.15
CA GLY A 68 11.52 -12.91 11.93
C GLY A 68 10.09 -13.43 11.81
N GLU A 69 9.88 -14.73 12.02
CA GLU A 69 8.54 -15.36 11.94
C GLU A 69 7.55 -14.78 12.95
N THR A 70 8.05 -14.30 14.07
CA THR A 70 7.27 -13.73 15.17
C THR A 70 7.24 -12.20 15.17
N GLY A 71 7.83 -11.57 14.14
CA GLY A 71 7.86 -10.12 13.99
C GLY A 71 8.81 -9.37 14.92
N LYS A 72 9.80 -10.05 15.51
CA LYS A 72 10.77 -9.44 16.46
C LYS A 72 11.85 -8.58 15.80
N GLY A 73 12.02 -8.67 14.49
CA GLY A 73 13.15 -8.07 13.79
C GLY A 73 14.43 -8.92 13.88
N ASP A 74 14.28 -10.19 14.22
CA ASP A 74 15.35 -11.18 14.47
C ASP A 74 15.44 -12.25 13.37
N GLY A 75 15.00 -11.94 12.17
CA GLY A 75 15.10 -12.86 11.03
C GLY A 75 16.55 -13.18 10.68
N PRO A 76 16.80 -14.29 9.93
CA PRO A 76 18.15 -14.74 9.59
C PRO A 76 19.01 -13.70 8.86
N GLU A 77 18.40 -12.76 8.16
CA GLU A 77 19.08 -11.67 7.48
C GLU A 77 19.16 -10.37 8.29
N ALA A 78 18.55 -10.32 9.49
CA ALA A 78 18.43 -9.08 10.25
C ALA A 78 19.77 -8.40 10.55
N MET A 79 20.80 -9.18 10.82
CA MET A 79 22.15 -8.68 11.12
C MET A 79 22.87 -8.05 9.93
N MET A 80 22.33 -8.22 8.72
CA MET A 80 22.91 -7.67 7.49
C MET A 80 22.52 -6.21 7.25
N TYR A 81 21.61 -5.66 8.07
CA TYR A 81 21.03 -4.34 7.85
C TYR A 81 21.30 -3.37 9.00
N ASP A 82 21.61 -2.12 8.62
CA ASP A 82 21.70 -0.98 9.52
C ASP A 82 20.85 0.18 8.95
N PRO A 83 19.81 0.66 9.64
CA PRO A 83 19.33 0.15 10.94
C PRO A 83 18.72 -1.27 10.84
N ALA A 84 18.78 -2.00 11.95
CA ALA A 84 18.18 -3.32 12.05
C ALA A 84 16.66 -3.29 11.76
N PRO A 85 16.09 -4.40 11.24
CA PRO A 85 14.66 -4.52 11.01
C PRO A 85 13.85 -4.23 12.28
N ALA A 86 12.74 -3.51 12.12
CA ALA A 86 11.90 -3.13 13.24
C ALA A 86 11.24 -4.35 13.89
N ASP A 87 11.18 -4.37 15.23
CA ASP A 87 10.29 -5.24 15.98
C ASP A 87 8.84 -4.76 15.81
N LEU A 88 8.05 -5.54 15.04
CA LEU A 88 6.68 -5.21 14.65
C LEU A 88 5.68 -5.24 15.83
N ARG A 89 6.09 -5.77 16.99
CA ARG A 89 5.27 -5.88 18.19
C ARG A 89 5.32 -4.62 19.05
N ARG A 90 6.28 -3.72 18.78
CA ARG A 90 6.53 -2.53 19.62
C ARG A 90 5.46 -1.46 19.49
N ALA A 91 5.39 -0.62 20.51
CA ALA A 91 4.40 0.45 20.64
C ALA A 91 4.35 1.38 19.44
N HIS A 92 5.49 1.73 18.84
CA HIS A 92 5.52 2.64 17.69
C HIS A 92 4.80 2.05 16.46
N VAL A 93 4.86 0.74 16.23
CA VAL A 93 4.12 0.08 15.14
C VAL A 93 2.63 0.03 15.45
N ARG A 94 2.27 -0.23 16.73
CA ARG A 94 0.86 -0.23 17.17
C ARG A 94 0.20 1.13 17.02
N GLN A 95 0.96 2.22 17.17
CA GLN A 95 0.47 3.61 17.05
C GLN A 95 0.29 4.07 15.61
N MET A 96 0.94 3.42 14.65
CA MET A 96 0.71 3.72 13.23
C MET A 96 -0.74 3.40 12.86
N THR A 97 -1.33 4.18 11.97
CA THR A 97 -2.62 3.82 11.35
C THR A 97 -2.45 2.66 10.38
N ASP A 98 -3.54 1.98 10.00
CA ASP A 98 -3.47 0.90 9.00
C ASP A 98 -2.92 1.41 7.66
N GLY A 99 -3.32 2.61 7.26
CA GLY A 99 -2.80 3.24 6.06
C GLY A 99 -1.31 3.57 6.14
N GLU A 100 -0.78 3.95 7.32
CA GLU A 100 0.67 4.16 7.50
C GLU A 100 1.45 2.84 7.39
N VAL A 101 0.92 1.75 7.95
CA VAL A 101 1.53 0.42 7.78
C VAL A 101 1.48 -0.02 6.31
N PHE A 102 0.34 0.18 5.64
CA PHE A 102 0.19 -0.08 4.22
C PHE A 102 1.18 0.73 3.38
N TYR A 103 1.33 2.02 3.67
CA TYR A 103 2.29 2.89 3.01
C TYR A 103 3.72 2.40 3.20
N GLN A 104 4.09 2.05 4.44
CA GLN A 104 5.42 1.52 4.76
C GLN A 104 5.73 0.24 3.98
N ILE A 105 4.77 -0.69 3.86
CA ILE A 105 4.91 -1.90 3.06
C ILE A 105 5.03 -1.55 1.57
N SER A 106 4.23 -0.60 1.09
CA SER A 106 4.18 -0.23 -0.32
C SER A 106 5.45 0.46 -0.80
N GLU A 107 5.90 1.50 -0.09
CA GLU A 107 6.99 2.37 -0.51
C GLU A 107 8.34 1.95 0.07
N GLY A 108 8.33 1.12 1.10
CA GLY A 108 9.53 0.74 1.82
C GLY A 108 10.11 1.92 2.64
N ARG A 109 11.20 1.64 3.31
CA ARG A 109 12.07 2.63 3.96
C ARG A 109 13.44 1.99 4.14
N LYS A 110 14.43 2.45 3.41
CA LYS A 110 15.78 1.86 3.45
C LYS A 110 16.20 1.49 4.88
N PRO A 111 16.68 0.28 5.10
CA PRO A 111 16.98 -0.78 4.12
C PRO A 111 15.77 -1.61 3.65
N MET A 112 14.56 -1.47 4.24
CA MET A 112 13.36 -2.18 3.80
C MET A 112 12.98 -1.81 2.35
N PRO A 113 12.88 -2.77 1.42
CA PRO A 113 12.52 -2.51 0.04
C PRO A 113 11.03 -2.16 -0.13
N PRO A 114 10.64 -1.51 -1.24
CA PRO A 114 9.23 -1.33 -1.60
C PRO A 114 8.62 -2.63 -2.12
N PHE A 115 7.35 -2.88 -1.77
CA PHE A 115 6.63 -4.06 -2.24
C PHE A 115 5.47 -3.74 -3.19
N LYS A 116 5.24 -2.47 -3.54
CA LYS A 116 4.13 -2.07 -4.43
C LYS A 116 4.17 -2.73 -5.80
N ASP A 117 5.35 -3.03 -6.31
CA ASP A 117 5.55 -3.65 -7.62
C ASP A 117 5.67 -5.20 -7.55
N GLN A 118 5.75 -5.76 -6.33
CA GLN A 118 5.89 -7.18 -6.09
C GLN A 118 4.62 -7.84 -5.54
N LEU A 119 3.78 -7.06 -4.86
CA LEU A 119 2.55 -7.52 -4.22
C LEU A 119 1.35 -6.72 -4.72
N THR A 120 0.22 -7.39 -4.89
CA THR A 120 -1.03 -6.71 -5.19
C THR A 120 -1.44 -5.78 -4.04
N GLU A 121 -2.32 -4.83 -4.32
CA GLU A 121 -2.86 -3.93 -3.29
C GLU A 121 -3.55 -4.72 -2.18
N GLU A 122 -4.34 -5.73 -2.54
CA GLU A 122 -5.01 -6.61 -1.60
C GLU A 122 -4.02 -7.37 -0.69
N GLN A 123 -2.97 -7.96 -1.24
CA GLN A 123 -1.94 -8.65 -0.45
C GLN A 123 -1.26 -7.73 0.57
N ARG A 124 -0.99 -6.48 0.19
CA ARG A 124 -0.41 -5.48 1.11
C ARG A 124 -1.38 -5.11 2.23
N TRP A 125 -2.68 -4.99 1.94
CA TRP A 125 -3.71 -4.78 2.97
C TRP A 125 -3.92 -6.00 3.87
N GLN A 126 -3.82 -7.20 3.32
CA GLN A 126 -3.83 -8.45 4.11
C GLN A 126 -2.64 -8.49 5.08
N LEU A 127 -1.45 -8.07 4.63
CA LEU A 127 -0.25 -7.96 5.49
C LEU A 127 -0.43 -6.96 6.62
N VAL A 128 -1.19 -5.87 6.45
CA VAL A 128 -1.52 -4.96 7.55
C VAL A 128 -2.22 -5.70 8.67
N HIS A 129 -3.21 -6.54 8.39
CA HIS A 129 -3.87 -7.37 9.40
C HIS A 129 -2.90 -8.31 10.11
N TYR A 130 -1.97 -8.90 9.38
CA TYR A 130 -0.99 -9.82 9.95
C TYR A 130 0.01 -9.10 10.87
N VAL A 131 0.47 -7.91 10.48
CA VAL A 131 1.29 -7.04 11.35
C VAL A 131 0.54 -6.66 12.63
N ARG A 132 -0.75 -6.36 12.52
CA ARG A 132 -1.59 -6.09 13.71
C ARG A 132 -1.70 -7.29 14.65
N ALA A 133 -1.74 -8.51 14.11
CA ALA A 133 -1.80 -9.71 14.93
C ALA A 133 -0.56 -9.88 15.83
N PHE A 134 0.62 -9.46 15.41
CA PHE A 134 1.81 -9.44 16.29
C PHE A 134 1.68 -8.47 17.46
N ALA A 135 0.97 -7.38 17.27
CA ALA A 135 0.79 -6.37 18.31
C ALA A 135 -0.15 -6.80 19.45
N VAL A 136 -0.99 -7.81 19.19
CA VAL A 136 -1.97 -8.33 20.16
C VAL A 136 -1.40 -9.53 20.92
N ALA A 137 -0.41 -10.24 20.36
CA ALA A 137 0.22 -11.37 21.02
C ALA A 137 0.92 -10.91 22.33
N PRO A 138 0.70 -11.57 23.49
CA PRO A 138 1.43 -11.28 24.70
C PRO A 138 2.93 -11.41 24.44
N ASP A 139 3.72 -10.44 24.88
CA ASP A 139 5.17 -10.57 24.86
C ASP A 139 5.57 -11.66 25.87
N PRO A 140 6.07 -12.84 25.43
CA PRO A 140 6.42 -13.92 26.35
C PRO A 140 7.61 -13.59 27.26
N SER A 141 8.22 -12.40 27.08
CA SER A 141 9.35 -11.92 27.90
C SER A 141 8.95 -10.94 28.99
N ARG A 142 7.62 -10.74 29.22
CA ARG A 142 7.09 -9.93 30.34
C ARG A 142 6.49 -10.77 31.42
#